data_03bca71b42573917821ca118fa7d6b00
#
_entry.id   03bca71b42573917821ca118fa7d6b00
#
_cell.length_a   1.000
_cell.length_b   1.000
_cell.length_c   1.000
_cell.angle_alpha   90.00
_cell.angle_beta   90.00
_cell.angle_gamma   90.00
#
_symmetry.space_group_name_H-M   'P 1'
#
loop_
_entity.id
_entity.type
_entity.pdbx_description
1 polymer ?
#
loop_
_entity_poly.entity_id
_entity_poly.type
_entity_poly.pdbx_seq_one_letter_code
_entity_poly.pdbx_strand_id
1 'polypeptide(L)'
;MQYSNFARMRRLFLLPFSDVRRFAMLGLVAMALTLSACGSDTAQESLIEALADVDGLDVEIDDGAFGYRVEGEDGVVVVGSGAALPNGFPDDIPIYQEAVITGSFETAEELGVQLSAPDSPGEVMRVYKKSLSAAGWQATGSMVMSELATTTFEKGPRIVSVTAMSVDGESSVITLATRAG
;
A
#
# COMPACT_ATOMS: atom_id res chain seq x y z
N MET A 1 -46.87 -1.00 -25.55
CA MET A 1 -47.10 -1.23 -24.12
C MET A 1 -45.84 -1.87 -23.51
N GLN A 2 -45.14 -1.16 -22.67
CA GLN A 2 -44.21 -1.45 -21.59
C GLN A 2 -42.95 -0.59 -21.65
N TYR A 3 -43.11 0.66 -21.24
CA TYR A 3 -42.02 1.47 -20.73
C TYR A 3 -42.19 1.57 -19.20
N SER A 4 -41.49 0.77 -18.44
CA SER A 4 -41.50 0.89 -16.99
C SER A 4 -40.35 0.06 -16.40
N ASN A 5 -39.10 0.53 -16.49
CA ASN A 5 -38.00 0.05 -15.64
C ASN A 5 -36.76 0.95 -15.68
N PHE A 6 -36.87 2.25 -15.98
CA PHE A 6 -35.74 3.19 -16.01
C PHE A 6 -35.56 3.99 -14.69
N ALA A 7 -36.32 3.70 -13.65
CA ALA A 7 -36.36 4.52 -12.44
C ALA A 7 -35.56 3.96 -11.23
N ARG A 8 -34.81 2.86 -11.37
CA ARG A 8 -34.07 2.24 -10.26
C ARG A 8 -32.55 2.35 -10.31
N MET A 9 -31.99 3.07 -11.27
CA MET A 9 -30.53 3.16 -11.46
C MET A 9 -29.93 4.53 -11.10
N ARG A 10 -30.60 5.32 -10.29
CA ARG A 10 -30.17 6.68 -9.91
C ARG A 10 -29.75 6.86 -8.45
N ARG A 11 -29.43 5.79 -7.72
CA ARG A 11 -28.98 5.89 -6.32
C ARG A 11 -27.57 5.34 -6.06
N LEU A 12 -26.74 5.27 -7.08
CA LEU A 12 -25.36 4.86 -6.89
C LEU A 12 -24.48 5.93 -7.51
N PHE A 13 -24.24 7.05 -6.84
CA PHE A 13 -23.13 7.98 -7.07
C PHE A 13 -23.37 9.29 -6.30
N LEU A 14 -23.48 9.19 -4.98
CA LEU A 14 -23.30 10.36 -4.12
C LEU A 14 -22.45 9.90 -2.93
N LEU A 15 -21.16 9.67 -3.18
CA LEU A 15 -20.17 9.66 -2.12
C LEU A 15 -20.05 11.12 -1.63
N PRO A 16 -20.07 11.38 -0.33
CA PRO A 16 -19.92 12.73 0.19
C PRO A 16 -18.52 13.25 -0.18
N PHE A 17 -18.50 14.42 -0.77
CA PHE A 17 -17.32 15.14 -1.29
C PHE A 17 -16.25 15.47 -0.22
N SER A 18 -16.50 15.12 1.05
CA SER A 18 -15.59 15.30 2.17
C SER A 18 -14.44 14.29 2.18
N ASP A 19 -14.63 13.09 1.63
CA ASP A 19 -13.61 12.03 1.70
C ASP A 19 -12.54 12.16 0.60
N VAL A 20 -12.89 12.76 -0.53
CA VAL A 20 -11.95 12.93 -1.65
C VAL A 20 -10.75 13.85 -1.31
N ARG A 21 -10.94 14.83 -0.40
CA ARG A 21 -9.84 15.71 0.04
C ARG A 21 -8.83 14.98 0.95
N ARG A 22 -9.27 13.99 1.72
CA ARG A 22 -8.42 13.21 2.62
C ARG A 22 -7.56 12.20 1.86
N PHE A 23 -8.11 11.54 0.85
CA PHE A 23 -7.35 10.66 -0.04
C PHE A 23 -6.37 11.39 -0.95
N ALA A 24 -6.64 12.64 -1.32
CA ALA A 24 -5.73 13.45 -2.14
C ALA A 24 -4.44 13.83 -1.38
N MET A 25 -4.48 13.99 -0.05
CA MET A 25 -3.27 14.27 0.74
C MET A 25 -2.34 13.05 0.86
N LEU A 26 -2.89 11.84 1.07
CA LEU A 26 -2.09 10.61 1.11
C LEU A 26 -1.43 10.29 -0.25
N GLY A 27 -2.10 10.60 -1.36
CA GLY A 27 -1.56 10.42 -2.71
C GLY A 27 -0.43 11.40 -3.06
N LEU A 28 -0.43 12.62 -2.49
CA LEU A 28 0.59 13.63 -2.75
C LEU A 28 1.92 13.33 -2.05
N VAL A 29 1.89 12.71 -0.86
CA VAL A 29 3.10 12.30 -0.15
C VAL A 29 3.81 11.15 -0.86
N ALA A 30 3.07 10.21 -1.45
CA ALA A 30 3.65 9.10 -2.22
C ALA A 30 4.32 9.56 -3.53
N MET A 31 3.87 10.65 -4.13
CA MET A 31 4.40 11.16 -5.40
C MET A 31 5.70 11.97 -5.24
N ALA A 32 5.97 12.50 -4.05
CA ALA A 32 7.20 13.26 -3.77
C ALA A 32 8.45 12.37 -3.70
N LEU A 33 8.30 11.07 -3.45
CA LEU A 33 9.41 10.13 -3.25
C LEU A 33 10.09 9.66 -4.55
N THR A 34 9.49 9.89 -5.71
CA THR A 34 10.10 9.46 -6.99
C THR A 34 11.11 10.47 -7.57
N LEU A 35 11.26 11.64 -6.97
CA LEU A 35 12.18 12.70 -7.44
C LEU A 35 13.56 12.70 -6.79
N SER A 36 13.83 11.79 -5.84
CA SER A 36 15.08 11.80 -5.05
C SER A 36 16.25 11.03 -5.69
N ALA A 37 16.17 10.67 -6.98
CA ALA A 37 17.25 9.95 -7.67
C ALA A 37 18.37 10.85 -8.25
N CYS A 38 18.33 12.18 -8.02
CA CYS A 38 19.43 13.08 -8.45
C CYS A 38 19.83 13.99 -7.29
N GLY A 39 20.97 13.66 -6.72
CA GLY A 39 21.56 14.25 -5.54
C GLY A 39 21.74 15.76 -5.52
N SER A 40 21.41 16.32 -4.37
CA SER A 40 22.18 17.34 -3.66
C SER A 40 21.65 17.37 -2.23
N ASP A 41 22.58 17.39 -1.26
CA ASP A 41 22.30 17.45 0.18
C ASP A 41 21.33 18.61 0.56
N THR A 42 21.36 19.68 -0.21
CA THR A 42 20.46 20.86 -0.07
C THR A 42 18.98 20.59 -0.35
N ALA A 43 18.66 19.59 -1.19
CA ALA A 43 17.26 19.25 -1.47
C ALA A 43 16.66 18.39 -0.35
N GLN A 44 17.47 17.59 0.30
CA GLN A 44 17.07 16.78 1.45
C GLN A 44 16.84 17.67 2.69
N GLU A 45 17.74 18.62 2.97
CA GLU A 45 17.56 19.57 4.07
C GLU A 45 16.29 20.42 3.92
N SER A 46 16.00 20.89 2.70
CA SER A 46 14.79 21.68 2.44
C SER A 46 13.49 20.87 2.57
N LEU A 47 13.53 19.57 2.28
CA LEU A 47 12.40 18.66 2.48
C LEU A 47 12.18 18.38 3.96
N ILE A 48 13.24 18.16 4.71
CA ILE A 48 13.18 17.92 6.17
C ILE A 48 12.60 19.15 6.87
N GLU A 49 13.06 20.36 6.49
CA GLU A 49 12.56 21.61 7.08
C GLU A 49 11.08 21.88 6.72
N ALA A 50 10.66 21.53 5.50
CA ALA A 50 9.26 21.63 5.07
C ALA A 50 8.34 20.60 5.72
N LEU A 51 8.87 19.44 6.12
CA LEU A 51 8.14 18.36 6.78
C LEU A 51 8.12 18.54 8.31
N ALA A 52 9.08 19.23 8.89
CA ALA A 52 9.17 19.44 10.35
C ALA A 52 8.01 20.27 10.95
N ASP A 53 7.20 20.92 10.11
CA ASP A 53 6.03 21.71 10.51
C ASP A 53 4.71 20.95 10.38
N VAL A 54 4.76 19.62 10.12
CA VAL A 54 3.58 18.76 10.02
C VAL A 54 3.33 18.07 11.35
N ASP A 55 2.22 18.40 12.00
CA ASP A 55 1.80 17.75 13.26
C ASP A 55 1.72 16.21 13.09
N GLY A 56 2.43 15.48 13.96
CA GLY A 56 2.44 14.02 13.97
C GLY A 56 3.46 13.38 13.02
N LEU A 57 4.34 14.16 12.38
CA LEU A 57 5.44 13.64 11.59
C LEU A 57 6.71 13.51 12.44
N ASP A 58 7.20 12.29 12.55
CA ASP A 58 8.51 11.98 13.15
C ASP A 58 9.45 11.50 12.03
N VAL A 59 10.60 12.16 11.91
CA VAL A 59 11.60 11.87 10.87
C VAL A 59 12.82 11.26 11.53
N GLU A 60 13.14 10.00 11.19
CA GLU A 60 14.34 9.33 11.65
C GLU A 60 15.37 9.22 10.51
N ILE A 61 16.62 9.57 10.82
CA ILE A 61 17.75 9.33 9.95
C ILE A 61 18.73 8.45 10.72
N ASP A 62 18.85 7.19 10.32
CA ASP A 62 19.75 6.23 10.92
C ASP A 62 20.79 5.77 9.88
N ASP A 63 22.09 5.94 10.18
CA ASP A 63 23.23 5.54 9.34
C ASP A 63 23.11 5.94 7.85
N GLY A 64 22.47 7.09 7.54
CA GLY A 64 22.25 7.57 6.17
C GLY A 64 21.04 6.94 5.48
N ALA A 65 20.29 6.09 6.15
CA ALA A 65 18.99 5.62 5.69
C ALA A 65 17.89 6.54 6.21
N PHE A 66 17.06 7.02 5.29
CA PHE A 66 15.95 7.91 5.61
C PHE A 66 14.70 7.10 5.93
N GLY A 67 14.07 7.43 7.06
CA GLY A 67 12.77 6.92 7.43
C GLY A 67 11.88 8.03 7.99
N TYR A 68 10.58 7.89 7.87
CA TYR A 68 9.63 8.77 8.53
C TYR A 68 8.43 7.99 9.04
N ARG A 69 7.89 8.48 10.16
CA ARG A 69 6.67 8.00 10.80
C ARG A 69 5.67 9.14 10.87
N VAL A 70 4.47 8.90 10.41
CA VAL A 70 3.34 9.82 10.55
C VAL A 70 2.29 9.16 11.42
N GLU A 71 1.93 9.82 12.52
CA GLU A 71 0.82 9.42 13.38
C GLU A 71 -0.30 10.45 13.27
N GLY A 72 -1.52 9.99 13.03
CA GLY A 72 -2.71 10.83 12.94
C GLY A 72 -3.94 10.13 13.51
N GLU A 73 -5.06 10.86 13.54
CA GLU A 73 -6.33 10.30 14.00
C GLU A 73 -6.79 9.07 13.18
N ASP A 74 -6.37 8.98 11.93
CA ASP A 74 -6.75 7.90 11.01
C ASP A 74 -5.79 6.68 11.07
N GLY A 75 -4.63 6.78 11.77
CA GLY A 75 -3.68 5.68 11.89
C GLY A 75 -2.21 6.10 11.86
N VAL A 76 -1.35 5.12 11.60
CA VAL A 76 0.10 5.26 11.57
C VAL A 76 0.63 4.80 10.22
N VAL A 77 1.56 5.57 9.65
CA VAL A 77 2.32 5.21 8.44
C VAL A 77 3.80 5.31 8.75
N VAL A 78 4.56 4.27 8.42
CA VAL A 78 6.01 4.24 8.55
C VAL A 78 6.60 3.92 7.17
N VAL A 79 7.62 4.67 6.76
CA VAL A 79 8.31 4.46 5.47
C VAL A 79 9.81 4.54 5.67
N GLY A 80 10.55 3.70 4.96
CA GLY A 80 12.01 3.68 4.98
C GLY A 80 12.60 2.91 6.17
N SER A 81 13.69 3.41 6.73
CA SER A 81 14.34 2.77 7.86
C SER A 81 13.42 2.73 9.09
N GLY A 82 13.40 1.60 9.78
CA GLY A 82 12.48 1.36 10.89
C GLY A 82 11.12 0.80 10.49
N ALA A 83 10.80 0.68 9.19
CA ALA A 83 9.59 0.02 8.75
C ALA A 83 9.62 -1.47 9.13
N ALA A 84 8.56 -1.93 9.76
CA ALA A 84 8.36 -3.30 10.22
C ALA A 84 6.90 -3.72 9.96
N LEU A 85 6.60 -4.99 10.16
CA LEU A 85 5.22 -5.45 10.12
C LEU A 85 4.38 -4.74 11.19
N PRO A 86 3.18 -4.24 10.84
CA PRO A 86 2.26 -3.65 11.82
C PRO A 86 1.88 -4.67 12.91
N ASN A 87 1.57 -4.17 14.09
CA ASN A 87 1.07 -5.02 15.16
C ASN A 87 -0.24 -5.71 14.74
N GLY A 88 -0.32 -7.02 14.94
CA GLY A 88 -1.51 -7.78 14.56
C GLY A 88 -1.59 -8.15 13.07
N PHE A 89 -0.55 -7.90 12.28
CA PHE A 89 -0.50 -8.40 10.90
C PHE A 89 -0.63 -9.94 10.89
N PRO A 90 -1.54 -10.53 10.10
CA PRO A 90 -1.84 -11.95 10.17
C PRO A 90 -0.65 -12.85 9.80
N ASP A 91 -0.31 -13.81 10.65
CA ASP A 91 0.81 -14.76 10.43
C ASP A 91 0.58 -15.70 9.23
N ASP A 92 -0.66 -15.87 8.78
CA ASP A 92 -1.01 -16.71 7.64
C ASP A 92 -0.98 -15.97 6.29
N ILE A 93 -0.55 -14.70 6.28
CA ILE A 93 -0.19 -13.94 5.09
C ILE A 93 1.33 -13.94 4.99
N PRO A 94 1.91 -14.69 4.04
CA PRO A 94 3.36 -14.81 3.93
C PRO A 94 3.99 -13.51 3.45
N ILE A 95 5.14 -13.16 4.03
CA ILE A 95 6.02 -12.12 3.47
C ILE A 95 6.84 -12.74 2.34
N TYR A 96 6.98 -12.01 1.24
CA TYR A 96 7.73 -12.47 0.08
C TYR A 96 9.19 -12.75 0.47
N GLN A 97 9.68 -13.92 0.09
CA GLN A 97 11.07 -14.30 0.37
C GLN A 97 12.02 -13.34 -0.37
N GLU A 98 13.12 -12.96 0.27
CA GLU A 98 14.11 -12.01 -0.28
C GLU A 98 13.63 -10.56 -0.41
N ALA A 99 12.38 -10.26 -0.04
CA ALA A 99 11.90 -8.88 -0.03
C ALA A 99 12.34 -8.14 1.24
N VAL A 100 12.53 -6.84 1.09
CA VAL A 100 12.82 -5.91 2.18
C VAL A 100 11.56 -5.10 2.47
N ILE A 101 11.19 -4.96 3.74
CA ILE A 101 10.11 -4.09 4.15
C ILE A 101 10.56 -2.64 3.96
N THR A 102 9.82 -1.88 3.15
CA THR A 102 10.09 -0.48 2.85
C THR A 102 9.04 0.48 3.43
N GLY A 103 7.95 -0.07 3.94
CA GLY A 103 6.92 0.72 4.59
C GLY A 103 5.86 -0.15 5.25
N SER A 104 5.10 0.45 6.15
CA SER A 104 3.92 -0.17 6.76
C SER A 104 2.88 0.88 7.09
N PHE A 105 1.63 0.46 7.17
CA PHE A 105 0.55 1.32 7.62
C PHE A 105 -0.45 0.53 8.47
N GLU A 106 -1.03 1.23 9.42
CA GLU A 106 -2.04 0.72 10.32
C GLU A 106 -3.14 1.76 10.47
N THR A 107 -4.37 1.37 10.17
CA THR A 107 -5.56 2.18 10.38
C THR A 107 -6.55 1.41 11.24
N ALA A 108 -7.67 2.04 11.62
CA ALA A 108 -8.74 1.36 12.36
C ALA A 108 -9.34 0.15 11.59
N GLU A 109 -9.25 0.13 10.26
CA GLU A 109 -9.92 -0.84 9.40
C GLU A 109 -8.94 -1.76 8.65
N GLU A 110 -7.68 -1.33 8.45
CA GLU A 110 -6.76 -1.99 7.55
C GLU A 110 -5.32 -1.95 8.09
N LEU A 111 -4.62 -3.07 7.92
CA LEU A 111 -3.19 -3.19 8.13
C LEU A 111 -2.50 -3.44 6.79
N GLY A 112 -1.36 -2.82 6.57
CA GLY A 112 -0.62 -3.06 5.35
C GLY A 112 0.88 -2.95 5.49
N VAL A 113 1.58 -3.57 4.53
CA VAL A 113 3.02 -3.54 4.43
C VAL A 113 3.43 -3.37 2.99
N GLN A 114 4.46 -2.56 2.77
CA GLN A 114 5.10 -2.37 1.50
C GLN A 114 6.46 -3.06 1.50
N LEU A 115 6.75 -3.77 0.43
CA LEU A 115 7.96 -4.55 0.28
C LEU A 115 8.64 -4.20 -1.05
N SER A 116 9.97 -4.22 -1.06
CA SER A 116 10.75 -4.21 -2.29
C SER A 116 11.26 -5.62 -2.57
N ALA A 117 10.99 -6.16 -3.75
CA ALA A 117 11.37 -7.52 -4.16
C ALA A 117 12.17 -7.49 -5.48
N PRO A 118 13.15 -8.41 -5.65
CA PRO A 118 13.98 -8.47 -6.87
C PRO A 118 13.28 -9.11 -8.07
N ASP A 119 12.02 -9.52 -7.93
CA ASP A 119 11.29 -10.26 -8.95
C ASP A 119 10.21 -9.42 -9.64
N SER A 120 9.85 -9.80 -10.86
CA SER A 120 8.80 -9.14 -11.64
C SER A 120 7.41 -9.30 -11.02
N PRO A 121 6.44 -8.41 -11.32
CA PRO A 121 5.08 -8.50 -10.79
C PRO A 121 4.39 -9.85 -11.07
N GLY A 122 4.66 -10.43 -12.24
CA GLY A 122 4.09 -11.71 -12.62
C GLY A 122 4.61 -12.87 -11.75
N GLU A 123 5.90 -12.89 -11.46
CA GLU A 123 6.52 -13.89 -10.61
C GLU A 123 6.05 -13.75 -9.15
N VAL A 124 6.07 -12.53 -8.62
CA VAL A 124 5.53 -12.21 -7.30
C VAL A 124 4.09 -12.72 -7.16
N MET A 125 3.24 -12.41 -8.12
CA MET A 125 1.84 -12.84 -8.09
C MET A 125 1.68 -14.35 -8.18
N ARG A 126 2.54 -15.04 -8.94
CA ARG A 126 2.55 -16.51 -9.01
C ARG A 126 2.87 -17.14 -7.65
N VAL A 127 3.83 -16.58 -6.92
CA VAL A 127 4.20 -17.03 -5.58
C VAL A 127 3.07 -16.81 -4.60
N TYR A 128 2.48 -15.61 -4.56
CA TYR A 128 1.37 -15.32 -3.65
C TYR A 128 0.13 -16.17 -3.93
N LYS A 129 -0.25 -16.38 -5.19
CA LYS A 129 -1.36 -17.27 -5.53
C LYS A 129 -1.14 -18.68 -5.00
N LYS A 130 0.07 -19.20 -5.11
CA LYS A 130 0.41 -20.53 -4.60
C LYS A 130 0.40 -20.59 -3.07
N SER A 131 1.07 -19.66 -2.40
CA SER A 131 1.24 -19.70 -0.94
C SER A 131 -0.05 -19.38 -0.19
N LEU A 132 -0.82 -18.38 -0.63
CA LEU A 132 -2.09 -18.03 -0.02
C LEU A 132 -3.14 -19.12 -0.25
N SER A 133 -3.20 -19.74 -1.45
CA SER A 133 -4.09 -20.88 -1.66
C SER A 133 -3.73 -22.07 -0.77
N ALA A 134 -2.45 -22.36 -0.56
CA ALA A 134 -2.00 -23.40 0.37
C ALA A 134 -2.36 -23.07 1.84
N ALA A 135 -2.43 -21.78 2.19
CA ALA A 135 -2.87 -21.32 3.51
C ALA A 135 -4.42 -21.22 3.63
N GLY A 136 -5.17 -21.65 2.62
CA GLY A 136 -6.64 -21.72 2.62
C GLY A 136 -7.34 -20.42 2.19
N TRP A 137 -6.61 -19.47 1.60
CA TRP A 137 -7.19 -18.27 1.01
C TRP A 137 -7.71 -18.56 -0.39
N GLN A 138 -8.83 -17.95 -0.78
CA GLN A 138 -9.46 -18.09 -2.09
C GLN A 138 -9.31 -16.78 -2.87
N ALA A 139 -8.79 -16.86 -4.09
CA ALA A 139 -8.71 -15.70 -4.96
C ALA A 139 -10.11 -15.34 -5.50
N THR A 140 -10.55 -14.11 -5.30
CA THR A 140 -11.88 -13.61 -5.69
C THR A 140 -11.81 -12.57 -6.80
N GLY A 141 -10.67 -11.93 -7.01
CA GLY A 141 -10.43 -10.97 -8.09
C GLY A 141 -8.97 -10.98 -8.50
N SER A 142 -8.70 -10.85 -9.80
CA SER A 142 -7.32 -10.76 -10.30
C SER A 142 -7.26 -9.90 -11.54
N MET A 143 -6.27 -9.01 -11.58
CA MET A 143 -5.90 -8.22 -12.75
C MET A 143 -4.39 -8.33 -12.94
N VAL A 144 -3.95 -8.60 -14.16
CA VAL A 144 -2.52 -8.72 -14.50
C VAL A 144 -2.26 -7.93 -15.77
N MET A 145 -1.34 -6.99 -15.67
CA MET A 145 -0.77 -6.22 -16.78
C MET A 145 0.75 -6.40 -16.75
N SER A 146 1.46 -5.93 -17.75
CA SER A 146 2.93 -6.06 -17.81
C SER A 146 3.65 -5.46 -16.60
N GLU A 147 3.17 -4.32 -16.11
CA GLU A 147 3.81 -3.55 -15.04
C GLU A 147 3.06 -3.57 -13.71
N LEU A 148 1.85 -4.14 -13.69
CA LEU A 148 0.98 -4.19 -12.51
C LEU A 148 0.25 -5.52 -12.45
N ALA A 149 0.36 -6.18 -11.31
CA ALA A 149 -0.47 -7.34 -11.00
C ALA A 149 -1.14 -7.13 -9.64
N THR A 150 -2.45 -7.36 -9.58
CA THR A 150 -3.19 -7.32 -8.32
C THR A 150 -4.11 -8.52 -8.21
N THR A 151 -4.25 -9.05 -7.01
CA THR A 151 -5.18 -10.14 -6.71
C THR A 151 -5.73 -9.97 -5.31
N THR A 152 -7.04 -10.08 -5.18
CA THR A 152 -7.73 -10.10 -3.89
C THR A 152 -8.00 -11.54 -3.48
N PHE A 153 -7.77 -11.84 -2.21
CA PHE A 153 -8.03 -13.15 -1.62
C PHE A 153 -8.94 -12.99 -0.41
N GLU A 154 -9.76 -14.00 -0.15
CA GLU A 154 -10.69 -14.06 0.97
C GLU A 154 -10.48 -15.36 1.77
N LYS A 155 -10.61 -15.25 3.10
CA LYS A 155 -10.60 -16.39 4.01
C LYS A 155 -11.54 -16.12 5.19
N GLY A 156 -12.74 -16.68 5.13
CA GLY A 156 -13.81 -16.34 6.06
C GLY A 156 -14.18 -14.86 5.92
N PRO A 157 -14.20 -14.07 7.01
CA PRO A 157 -14.47 -12.65 6.95
C PRO A 157 -13.24 -11.79 6.58
N ARG A 158 -12.06 -12.38 6.44
CA ARG A 158 -10.84 -11.63 6.17
C ARG A 158 -10.58 -11.49 4.67
N ILE A 159 -10.07 -10.32 4.31
CA ILE A 159 -9.69 -9.99 2.94
C ILE A 159 -8.23 -9.59 2.93
N VAL A 160 -7.47 -10.05 1.95
CA VAL A 160 -6.13 -9.54 1.64
C VAL A 160 -6.03 -9.16 0.17
N SER A 161 -5.52 -7.99 -0.09
CA SER A 161 -5.15 -7.53 -1.44
C SER A 161 -3.64 -7.58 -1.58
N VAL A 162 -3.18 -8.23 -2.64
CA VAL A 162 -1.78 -8.29 -3.04
C VAL A 162 -1.65 -7.49 -4.32
N THR A 163 -0.84 -6.45 -4.30
CA THR A 163 -0.52 -5.65 -5.48
C THR A 163 0.98 -5.66 -5.68
N ALA A 164 1.44 -5.98 -6.87
CA ALA A 164 2.84 -5.89 -7.27
C ALA A 164 2.96 -4.96 -8.48
N MET A 165 3.84 -3.98 -8.39
CA MET A 165 4.09 -2.99 -9.42
C MET A 165 5.56 -3.01 -9.80
N SER A 166 5.85 -3.03 -11.09
CA SER A 166 7.23 -2.99 -11.60
C SER A 166 7.87 -1.64 -11.35
N VAL A 167 9.16 -1.68 -10.99
CA VAL A 167 10.01 -0.48 -10.85
C VAL A 167 10.85 -0.28 -12.11
N ASP A 168 11.41 -1.36 -12.65
CA ASP A 168 12.38 -1.35 -13.75
C ASP A 168 12.19 -2.49 -14.77
N GLY A 169 11.07 -3.23 -14.65
CA GLY A 169 10.76 -4.40 -15.46
C GLY A 169 11.23 -5.73 -14.85
N GLU A 170 12.19 -5.72 -13.93
CA GLU A 170 12.76 -6.91 -13.30
C GLU A 170 12.44 -6.98 -11.80
N SER A 171 12.31 -5.84 -11.11
CA SER A 171 11.98 -5.73 -9.69
C SER A 171 10.58 -5.18 -9.46
N SER A 172 10.05 -5.38 -8.25
CA SER A 172 8.70 -4.95 -7.88
C SER A 172 8.62 -4.30 -6.52
N VAL A 173 7.73 -3.32 -6.41
CA VAL A 173 7.14 -2.91 -5.14
C VAL A 173 5.86 -3.72 -4.92
N ILE A 174 5.80 -4.40 -3.78
CA ILE A 174 4.66 -5.21 -3.37
C ILE A 174 3.93 -4.49 -2.25
N THR A 175 2.63 -4.36 -2.36
CA THR A 175 1.76 -3.90 -1.27
C THR A 175 0.83 -5.03 -0.85
N LEU A 176 0.89 -5.40 0.43
CA LEU A 176 -0.06 -6.27 1.09
C LEU A 176 -0.96 -5.41 1.96
N ALA A 177 -2.25 -5.46 1.73
CA ALA A 177 -3.24 -4.76 2.53
C ALA A 177 -4.30 -5.76 3.00
N THR A 178 -4.55 -5.83 4.31
CA THR A 178 -5.48 -6.79 4.91
C THR A 178 -6.46 -6.10 5.84
N ARG A 179 -7.71 -6.57 5.83
CA ARG A 179 -8.79 -6.09 6.71
C ARG A 179 -9.65 -7.25 7.18
N ALA A 180 -10.29 -7.06 8.34
CA ALA A 180 -11.44 -7.86 8.73
C ALA A 180 -12.64 -7.44 7.86
N GLY A 181 -13.40 -8.40 7.33
CA GLY A 181 -14.63 -8.15 6.59
C GLY A 181 -15.83 -8.02 7.51
#